data_841c4e26e03eb92029f4500657c07eee
#
_entry.id   841c4e26e03eb92029f4500657c07eee
#
_cell.length_a   1.000
_cell.length_b   1.000
_cell.length_c   1.000
_cell.angle_alpha   90.00
_cell.angle_beta   90.00
_cell.angle_gamma   90.00
#
_symmetry.space_group_name_H-M   'P 1'
#
loop_
_entity.id
_entity.type
_entity.pdbx_description
1 polymer ?
#
loop_
_entity_poly.entity_id
_entity_poly.type
_entity_poly.pdbx_seq_one_letter_code
_entity_poly.pdbx_strand_id
1 'polypeptide(L)'
;MNLRKAIGHFRGHEEFHVDFIGRRRIWFALSAALLFLSLIGLFVLQLNFGIDFEGGALLEYDNREGVSAEDVRGVLSDFGRDDAIVQLVEDGERISIRTESLGDERTEMVKALSDLTGDPTPDLTVIGPKWGEQISKKALQGLLIFLLVVTLYITFRFEWKMAIAAIVALFHDLVITAGVYALVGREVTPETVIAILTILGYSLYDTVVIFDKVKENSESATLVAREGYGGMVNLSLNHVLMRSVNTSLTVLLPVTALLFLGGETLKDFAFALLVGVGVGTYSSIFVAAPVLAVLKGREQRFAQIQARSDRRSERAPARAEASEELQPASRRASATTTLPTPAGVPRARKPKKKPRAKRKKG
;
A
#
# COMPACT_ATOMS: atom_id res chain seq x y z
N MET A 1 16.47 -18.35 -9.79
CA MET A 1 16.98 -16.96 -9.64
C MET A 1 18.15 -17.01 -8.67
N ASN A 2 19.38 -16.66 -9.07
CA ASN A 2 20.56 -16.77 -8.21
C ASN A 2 20.49 -15.76 -7.06
N LEU A 3 20.76 -16.20 -5.83
CA LEU A 3 20.72 -15.39 -4.59
C LEU A 3 21.49 -14.04 -4.71
N ARG A 4 22.62 -14.04 -5.42
CA ARG A 4 23.42 -12.83 -5.71
C ARG A 4 22.67 -11.80 -6.58
N LYS A 5 21.86 -12.24 -7.54
CA LYS A 5 21.00 -11.37 -8.34
C LYS A 5 19.86 -10.81 -7.50
N ALA A 6 19.22 -11.64 -6.66
CA ALA A 6 18.18 -11.20 -5.73
C ALA A 6 18.71 -10.12 -4.76
N ILE A 7 19.91 -10.28 -4.21
CA ILE A 7 20.56 -9.29 -3.32
C ILE A 7 20.96 -8.02 -4.09
N GLY A 8 21.40 -8.13 -5.34
CA GLY A 8 21.69 -6.97 -6.21
C GLY A 8 20.45 -6.12 -6.52
N HIS A 9 19.33 -6.77 -6.80
CA HIS A 9 18.03 -6.12 -6.97
C HIS A 9 17.57 -5.45 -5.67
N PHE A 10 17.69 -6.11 -4.52
CA PHE A 10 17.31 -5.56 -3.21
C PHE A 10 18.16 -4.33 -2.82
N ARG A 11 19.40 -4.24 -3.30
CA ARG A 11 20.30 -3.10 -3.09
C ARG A 11 20.09 -1.96 -4.12
N GLY A 12 19.14 -2.07 -5.03
CA GLY A 12 18.86 -1.04 -6.03
C GLY A 12 19.93 -0.88 -7.12
N HIS A 13 20.77 -1.91 -7.34
CA HIS A 13 21.84 -1.88 -8.35
C HIS A 13 21.41 -2.39 -9.73
N GLU A 14 20.27 -3.01 -9.83
CA GLU A 14 19.68 -3.46 -11.11
C GLU A 14 18.27 -2.89 -11.26
N GLU A 15 17.96 -2.34 -12.42
CA GLU A 15 16.64 -1.79 -12.75
C GLU A 15 15.63 -2.94 -12.94
N PHE A 16 14.49 -2.84 -12.26
CA PHE A 16 13.37 -3.75 -12.50
C PHE A 16 12.71 -3.40 -13.83
N HIS A 17 12.32 -4.43 -14.56
CA HIS A 17 11.60 -4.30 -15.82
C HIS A 17 10.26 -5.05 -15.72
N VAL A 18 9.41 -4.64 -14.79
CA VAL A 18 8.08 -5.22 -14.63
C VAL A 18 7.09 -4.39 -15.43
N ASP A 19 6.25 -5.04 -16.21
CA ASP A 19 5.18 -4.37 -16.95
C ASP A 19 3.90 -4.31 -16.10
N PHE A 20 3.78 -3.23 -15.33
CA PHE A 20 2.61 -2.95 -14.49
C PHE A 20 1.42 -2.45 -15.31
N ILE A 21 1.68 -1.50 -16.22
CA ILE A 21 0.64 -0.77 -16.96
C ILE A 21 0.08 -1.60 -18.11
N GLY A 22 0.92 -2.37 -18.83
CA GLY A 22 0.44 -3.28 -19.87
C GLY A 22 -0.47 -4.37 -19.32
N ARG A 23 -0.16 -4.87 -18.13
CA ARG A 23 -0.95 -5.90 -17.43
C ARG A 23 -2.05 -5.35 -16.52
N ARG A 24 -2.41 -4.06 -16.62
CA ARG A 24 -3.40 -3.40 -15.75
C ARG A 24 -4.75 -4.12 -15.64
N ARG A 25 -5.18 -4.86 -16.68
CA ARG A 25 -6.43 -5.65 -16.63
C ARG A 25 -6.38 -6.74 -15.57
N ILE A 26 -5.23 -7.38 -15.37
CA ILE A 26 -5.04 -8.42 -14.35
C ILE A 26 -5.11 -7.78 -12.97
N TRP A 27 -4.44 -6.65 -12.76
CA TRP A 27 -4.43 -5.94 -11.48
C TRP A 27 -5.82 -5.40 -11.12
N PHE A 28 -6.53 -4.83 -12.10
CA PHE A 28 -7.91 -4.38 -11.88
C PHE A 28 -8.87 -5.55 -11.62
N ALA A 29 -8.70 -6.69 -12.27
CA ALA A 29 -9.50 -7.88 -11.99
C ALA A 29 -9.22 -8.42 -10.58
N LEU A 30 -7.95 -8.45 -10.15
CA LEU A 30 -7.57 -8.86 -8.80
C LEU A 30 -8.15 -7.89 -7.75
N SER A 31 -7.98 -6.57 -7.96
CA SER A 31 -8.57 -5.55 -7.07
C SER A 31 -10.10 -5.64 -7.01
N ALA A 32 -10.76 -5.88 -8.15
CA ALA A 32 -12.20 -6.05 -8.19
C ALA A 32 -12.65 -7.30 -7.41
N ALA A 33 -11.90 -8.41 -7.52
CA ALA A 33 -12.16 -9.62 -6.74
C ALA A 33 -11.96 -9.40 -5.23
N LEU A 34 -10.90 -8.69 -4.83
CA LEU A 34 -10.66 -8.34 -3.43
C LEU A 34 -11.75 -7.41 -2.89
N LEU A 35 -12.13 -6.37 -3.65
CA LEU A 35 -13.23 -5.47 -3.27
C LEU A 35 -14.56 -6.23 -3.17
N PHE A 36 -14.86 -7.13 -4.10
CA PHE A 36 -16.07 -7.94 -4.07
C PHE A 36 -16.12 -8.82 -2.81
N LEU A 37 -15.02 -9.51 -2.49
CA LEU A 37 -14.92 -10.31 -1.28
C LEU A 37 -15.06 -9.46 -0.02
N SER A 38 -14.43 -8.29 0.02
CA SER A 38 -14.53 -7.33 1.12
C SER A 38 -15.97 -6.82 1.29
N LEU A 39 -16.66 -6.53 0.20
CA LEU A 39 -18.07 -6.11 0.26
C LEU A 39 -18.97 -7.24 0.76
N ILE A 40 -18.74 -8.50 0.34
CA ILE A 40 -19.46 -9.64 0.92
C ILE A 40 -19.23 -9.70 2.44
N GLY A 41 -17.98 -9.59 2.90
CA GLY A 41 -17.67 -9.54 4.32
C GLY A 41 -18.44 -8.44 5.04
N LEU A 42 -18.41 -7.22 4.49
CA LEU A 42 -19.06 -6.06 5.10
C LEU A 42 -20.60 -6.16 5.14
N PHE A 43 -21.25 -6.71 4.12
CA PHE A 43 -22.71 -6.76 4.04
C PHE A 43 -23.30 -8.04 4.64
N VAL A 44 -22.58 -9.18 4.63
CA VAL A 44 -23.07 -10.47 5.12
C VAL A 44 -22.62 -10.72 6.55
N LEU A 45 -21.33 -10.52 6.84
CA LEU A 45 -20.76 -10.78 8.17
C LEU A 45 -20.81 -9.54 9.08
N GLN A 46 -20.89 -8.35 8.46
CA GLN A 46 -20.88 -7.05 9.12
C GLN A 46 -19.58 -6.79 9.92
N LEU A 47 -19.42 -5.57 10.41
CA LEU A 47 -18.32 -5.21 11.29
C LEU A 47 -18.74 -5.50 12.75
N ASN A 48 -17.84 -6.10 13.49
CA ASN A 48 -17.99 -6.31 14.91
C ASN A 48 -17.50 -5.06 15.66
N PHE A 49 -18.41 -4.14 15.99
CA PHE A 49 -18.02 -2.94 16.72
C PHE A 49 -17.85 -3.23 18.22
N GLY A 50 -16.80 -2.65 18.81
CA GLY A 50 -16.54 -2.74 20.23
C GLY A 50 -17.53 -1.91 21.07
N ILE A 51 -17.55 -2.18 22.38
CA ILE A 51 -18.37 -1.43 23.35
C ILE A 51 -18.06 0.07 23.33
N ASP A 52 -16.89 0.47 22.86
CA ASP A 52 -16.51 1.87 22.70
C ASP A 52 -17.40 2.61 21.69
N PHE A 53 -17.98 1.89 20.72
CA PHE A 53 -18.84 2.45 19.68
C PHE A 53 -20.33 2.20 19.96
N GLU A 54 -20.68 1.04 20.47
CA GLU A 54 -22.08 0.65 20.71
C GLU A 54 -22.53 0.98 22.13
N GLY A 55 -21.59 1.13 23.06
CA GLY A 55 -21.85 1.13 24.49
C GLY A 55 -21.97 -0.28 25.00
N GLY A 56 -22.17 -0.43 26.30
CA GLY A 56 -22.35 -1.73 26.94
C GLY A 56 -21.32 -2.01 28.01
N ALA A 57 -21.17 -3.28 28.36
CA ALA A 57 -20.22 -3.78 29.33
C ALA A 57 -19.34 -4.88 28.70
N LEU A 58 -18.08 -4.81 29.00
CA LEU A 58 -17.08 -5.83 28.69
C LEU A 58 -16.59 -6.41 30.01
N LEU A 59 -16.69 -7.73 30.16
CA LEU A 59 -16.13 -8.49 31.28
C LEU A 59 -15.05 -9.43 30.70
N GLU A 60 -13.88 -9.38 31.28
CA GLU A 60 -12.78 -10.27 30.92
C GLU A 60 -12.38 -11.10 32.14
N TYR A 61 -12.36 -12.42 31.94
CA TYR A 61 -12.01 -13.40 32.97
C TYR A 61 -10.81 -14.23 32.54
N ASP A 62 -9.90 -14.53 33.45
CA ASP A 62 -8.95 -15.61 33.28
C ASP A 62 -9.70 -16.94 33.31
N ASN A 63 -9.55 -17.78 32.29
CA ASN A 63 -10.20 -19.09 32.21
C ASN A 63 -9.39 -20.17 32.93
N ARG A 64 -9.33 -20.12 34.23
CA ARG A 64 -8.50 -21.03 35.03
C ARG A 64 -9.06 -22.46 35.10
N GLU A 65 -10.36 -22.60 34.94
CA GLU A 65 -11.04 -23.89 34.95
C GLU A 65 -11.20 -24.50 33.53
N GLY A 66 -10.78 -23.81 32.48
CA GLY A 66 -10.88 -24.30 31.11
C GLY A 66 -12.31 -24.40 30.59
N VAL A 67 -13.17 -23.49 31.02
CA VAL A 67 -14.61 -23.47 30.72
C VAL A 67 -14.84 -23.16 29.23
N SER A 68 -15.85 -23.80 28.63
CA SER A 68 -16.25 -23.52 27.25
C SER A 68 -17.10 -22.25 27.13
N ALA A 69 -17.12 -21.63 25.94
CA ALA A 69 -18.01 -20.51 25.68
C ALA A 69 -19.51 -20.85 25.86
N GLU A 70 -19.89 -22.14 25.75
CA GLU A 70 -21.24 -22.61 25.88
C GLU A 70 -21.68 -22.64 27.36
N ASP A 71 -20.80 -23.06 28.26
CA ASP A 71 -21.05 -23.04 29.70
C ASP A 71 -21.24 -21.60 30.22
N VAL A 72 -20.43 -20.67 29.70
CA VAL A 72 -20.56 -19.24 30.03
C VAL A 72 -21.87 -18.66 29.51
N ARG A 73 -22.29 -19.02 28.30
CA ARG A 73 -23.61 -18.60 27.76
C ARG A 73 -24.76 -19.17 28.60
N GLY A 74 -24.62 -20.38 29.11
CA GLY A 74 -25.61 -20.97 29.99
C GLY A 74 -25.84 -20.10 31.23
N VAL A 75 -24.77 -19.69 31.92
CA VAL A 75 -24.88 -18.79 33.08
C VAL A 75 -25.46 -17.43 32.68
N LEU A 76 -25.05 -16.86 31.57
CA LEU A 76 -25.56 -15.56 31.09
C LEU A 76 -27.05 -15.62 30.76
N SER A 77 -27.53 -16.74 30.21
CA SER A 77 -28.96 -16.98 29.93
C SER A 77 -29.82 -17.00 31.21
N ASP A 78 -29.27 -17.55 32.31
CA ASP A 78 -29.95 -17.53 33.62
C ASP A 78 -30.21 -16.10 34.14
N PHE A 79 -29.38 -15.15 33.71
CA PHE A 79 -29.52 -13.72 33.99
C PHE A 79 -30.22 -12.92 32.85
N GLY A 80 -30.83 -13.62 31.87
CA GLY A 80 -31.48 -13.00 30.72
C GLY A 80 -30.58 -12.23 29.79
N ARG A 81 -29.32 -12.68 29.63
CA ARG A 81 -28.29 -12.10 28.75
C ARG A 81 -27.99 -13.00 27.56
N ASP A 82 -29.05 -13.45 26.88
CA ASP A 82 -28.92 -14.27 25.66
C ASP A 82 -28.26 -13.54 24.49
N ASP A 83 -28.27 -12.22 24.54
CA ASP A 83 -27.64 -11.30 23.58
C ASP A 83 -26.12 -11.17 23.79
N ALA A 84 -25.58 -11.69 24.89
CA ALA A 84 -24.17 -11.54 25.20
C ALA A 84 -23.27 -12.28 24.21
N ILE A 85 -22.24 -11.58 23.74
CA ILE A 85 -21.22 -12.15 22.88
C ILE A 85 -20.09 -12.71 23.75
N VAL A 86 -19.91 -14.02 23.72
CA VAL A 86 -18.86 -14.73 24.46
C VAL A 86 -17.79 -15.20 23.51
N GLN A 87 -16.54 -14.79 23.75
CA GLN A 87 -15.37 -15.18 22.97
C GLN A 87 -14.28 -15.75 23.87
N LEU A 88 -13.68 -16.86 23.45
CA LEU A 88 -12.46 -17.38 24.04
C LEU A 88 -11.28 -16.73 23.35
N VAL A 89 -10.39 -16.10 24.10
CA VAL A 89 -9.23 -15.37 23.64
C VAL A 89 -7.96 -16.06 24.15
N GLU A 90 -6.80 -15.82 23.52
CA GLU A 90 -5.53 -16.42 23.94
C GLU A 90 -5.57 -17.94 24.02
N ASP A 91 -6.00 -18.60 22.95
CA ASP A 91 -6.14 -20.07 22.88
C ASP A 91 -7.02 -20.69 23.98
N GLY A 92 -7.95 -19.89 24.54
CA GLY A 92 -8.88 -20.31 25.57
C GLY A 92 -8.45 -19.99 26.99
N GLU A 93 -7.32 -19.32 27.21
CA GLU A 93 -6.83 -18.90 28.52
C GLU A 93 -7.67 -17.73 29.13
N ARG A 94 -8.35 -16.95 28.26
CA ARG A 94 -9.18 -15.82 28.67
C ARG A 94 -10.57 -15.91 28.02
N ILE A 95 -11.57 -15.41 28.76
CA ILE A 95 -12.95 -15.31 28.33
C ILE A 95 -13.34 -13.83 28.30
N SER A 96 -13.74 -13.35 27.10
CA SER A 96 -14.28 -12.00 26.90
C SER A 96 -15.78 -12.09 26.70
N ILE A 97 -16.53 -11.38 27.54
CA ILE A 97 -17.99 -11.35 27.54
C ILE A 97 -18.43 -9.91 27.31
N ARG A 98 -19.18 -9.68 26.23
CA ARG A 98 -19.76 -8.38 25.92
C ARG A 98 -21.27 -8.44 25.96
N THR A 99 -21.89 -7.48 26.66
CA THR A 99 -23.34 -7.35 26.77
C THR A 99 -23.77 -5.87 26.75
N GLU A 100 -24.96 -5.59 26.23
CA GLU A 100 -25.50 -4.23 26.19
C GLU A 100 -25.66 -3.59 27.58
N SER A 101 -25.97 -4.37 28.59
CA SER A 101 -26.18 -3.89 29.96
C SER A 101 -25.92 -4.99 30.97
N LEU A 102 -25.42 -4.63 32.14
CA LEU A 102 -25.26 -5.58 33.26
C LEU A 102 -26.53 -5.80 34.07
N GLY A 103 -27.51 -4.89 33.97
CA GLY A 103 -28.75 -4.94 34.75
C GLY A 103 -28.57 -4.75 36.25
N ASP A 104 -29.67 -4.99 36.99
CA ASP A 104 -29.70 -4.82 38.45
C ASP A 104 -28.98 -5.98 39.16
N GLU A 105 -28.92 -7.17 38.54
CA GLU A 105 -28.30 -8.39 39.07
C GLU A 105 -26.79 -8.50 38.78
N ARG A 106 -26.14 -7.37 38.42
CA ARG A 106 -24.73 -7.31 38.09
C ARG A 106 -23.81 -8.08 39.03
N THR A 107 -24.02 -7.87 40.35
CA THR A 107 -23.14 -8.44 41.37
C THR A 107 -23.26 -9.97 41.43
N GLU A 108 -24.48 -10.48 41.27
CA GLU A 108 -24.76 -11.92 41.30
C GLU A 108 -24.23 -12.59 40.01
N MET A 109 -24.44 -11.98 38.86
CA MET A 109 -23.94 -12.45 37.58
C MET A 109 -22.41 -12.50 37.57
N VAL A 110 -21.73 -11.40 37.95
CA VAL A 110 -20.26 -11.35 38.03
C VAL A 110 -19.74 -12.44 39.00
N LYS A 111 -20.40 -12.66 40.13
CA LYS A 111 -20.02 -13.71 41.07
C LYS A 111 -20.19 -15.11 40.47
N ALA A 112 -21.33 -15.37 39.83
CA ALA A 112 -21.58 -16.68 39.21
C ALA A 112 -20.55 -17.00 38.11
N LEU A 113 -20.18 -15.99 37.28
CA LEU A 113 -19.15 -16.13 36.28
C LEU A 113 -17.75 -16.29 36.88
N SER A 114 -17.43 -15.58 37.96
CA SER A 114 -16.19 -15.76 38.74
C SER A 114 -16.05 -17.16 39.30
N ASP A 115 -17.14 -17.68 39.88
CA ASP A 115 -17.17 -19.03 40.43
C ASP A 115 -17.04 -20.10 39.34
N LEU A 116 -17.57 -19.84 38.13
CA LEU A 116 -17.46 -20.72 36.97
C LEU A 116 -16.06 -20.74 36.38
N THR A 117 -15.46 -19.57 36.17
CA THR A 117 -14.16 -19.41 35.51
C THR A 117 -12.95 -19.60 36.41
N GLY A 118 -13.17 -19.57 37.72
CA GLY A 118 -12.12 -19.61 38.74
C GLY A 118 -11.37 -18.28 38.89
N ASP A 119 -11.87 -17.20 38.31
CA ASP A 119 -11.27 -15.86 38.41
C ASP A 119 -12.11 -14.96 39.35
N PRO A 120 -11.61 -14.63 40.56
CA PRO A 120 -12.32 -13.81 41.53
C PRO A 120 -12.31 -12.31 41.22
N THR A 121 -11.48 -11.87 40.26
CA THR A 121 -11.22 -10.44 39.98
C THR A 121 -11.24 -10.13 38.49
N PRO A 122 -12.39 -10.26 37.81
CA PRO A 122 -12.48 -9.97 36.38
C PRO A 122 -12.28 -8.50 36.12
N ASP A 123 -11.71 -8.21 34.97
CA ASP A 123 -11.68 -6.85 34.46
C ASP A 123 -13.05 -6.46 33.91
N LEU A 124 -13.57 -5.33 34.39
CA LEU A 124 -14.90 -4.86 34.02
C LEU A 124 -14.83 -3.43 33.50
N THR A 125 -15.16 -3.27 32.24
CA THR A 125 -15.31 -1.97 31.59
C THR A 125 -16.76 -1.73 31.21
N VAL A 126 -17.31 -0.56 31.58
CA VAL A 126 -18.69 -0.18 31.25
C VAL A 126 -18.67 1.16 30.49
N ILE A 127 -19.27 1.17 29.33
CA ILE A 127 -19.34 2.35 28.46
C ILE A 127 -20.80 2.70 28.19
N GLY A 128 -21.16 3.93 28.53
CA GLY A 128 -22.53 4.39 28.29
C GLY A 128 -22.80 4.66 26.78
N PRO A 129 -24.04 4.44 26.29
CA PRO A 129 -24.38 4.57 24.86
C PRO A 129 -24.08 5.97 24.27
N LYS A 130 -24.23 7.02 25.08
CA LYS A 130 -23.90 8.40 24.64
C LYS A 130 -22.43 8.59 24.34
N TRP A 131 -21.54 7.86 24.99
CA TRP A 131 -20.11 7.90 24.76
C TRP A 131 -19.77 7.24 23.43
N GLY A 132 -20.32 6.05 23.17
CA GLY A 132 -20.14 5.35 21.90
C GLY A 132 -20.60 6.18 20.68
N GLU A 133 -21.79 6.81 20.77
CA GLU A 133 -22.26 7.73 19.73
C GLU A 133 -21.28 8.90 19.48
N GLN A 134 -20.73 9.48 20.54
CA GLN A 134 -19.76 10.58 20.42
C GLN A 134 -18.45 10.12 19.77
N ILE A 135 -17.93 8.94 20.12
CA ILE A 135 -16.72 8.38 19.50
C ILE A 135 -16.96 8.10 18.02
N SER A 136 -18.05 7.42 17.67
CA SER A 136 -18.43 7.13 16.29
C SER A 136 -18.51 8.39 15.44
N LYS A 137 -19.18 9.43 15.97
CA LYS A 137 -19.29 10.72 15.29
C LYS A 137 -17.93 11.41 15.08
N LYS A 138 -17.08 11.41 16.11
CA LYS A 138 -15.74 11.98 16.02
C LYS A 138 -14.83 11.20 15.05
N ALA A 139 -14.91 9.87 15.04
CA ALA A 139 -14.20 9.01 14.11
C ALA A 139 -14.57 9.32 12.65
N LEU A 140 -15.87 9.40 12.35
CA LEU A 140 -16.36 9.77 11.03
C LEU A 140 -15.95 11.20 10.63
N GLN A 141 -16.07 12.17 11.54
CA GLN A 141 -15.61 13.54 11.30
C GLN A 141 -14.11 13.59 11.00
N GLY A 142 -13.29 12.87 11.78
CA GLY A 142 -11.86 12.76 11.55
C GLY A 142 -11.53 12.21 10.17
N LEU A 143 -12.19 11.14 9.76
CA LEU A 143 -12.04 10.54 8.44
C LEU A 143 -12.41 11.52 7.31
N LEU A 144 -13.55 12.20 7.41
CA LEU A 144 -14.00 13.16 6.39
C LEU A 144 -13.06 14.37 6.30
N ILE A 145 -12.63 14.92 7.44
CA ILE A 145 -11.66 16.02 7.48
C ILE A 145 -10.32 15.56 6.86
N PHE A 146 -9.84 14.38 7.23
CA PHE A 146 -8.63 13.81 6.65
C PHE A 146 -8.71 13.71 5.12
N LEU A 147 -9.78 13.10 4.59
CA LEU A 147 -9.98 12.94 3.14
C LEU A 147 -10.06 14.31 2.44
N LEU A 148 -10.72 15.30 3.05
CA LEU A 148 -10.78 16.65 2.50
C LEU A 148 -9.40 17.31 2.43
N VAL A 149 -8.65 17.30 3.54
CA VAL A 149 -7.31 17.89 3.61
C VAL A 149 -6.36 17.23 2.62
N VAL A 150 -6.39 15.90 2.54
CA VAL A 150 -5.59 15.12 1.58
C VAL A 150 -5.94 15.46 0.13
N THR A 151 -7.24 15.54 -0.18
CA THR A 151 -7.70 15.90 -1.53
C THR A 151 -7.21 17.28 -1.93
N LEU A 152 -7.34 18.27 -1.03
CA LEU A 152 -6.82 19.62 -1.24
C LEU A 152 -5.30 19.62 -1.42
N TYR A 153 -4.56 18.94 -0.54
CA TYR A 153 -3.10 18.85 -0.63
C TYR A 153 -2.65 18.29 -1.99
N ILE A 154 -3.22 17.15 -2.41
CA ILE A 154 -2.85 16.54 -3.70
C ILE A 154 -3.24 17.44 -4.88
N THR A 155 -4.41 18.07 -4.83
CA THR A 155 -4.87 18.97 -5.90
C THR A 155 -3.96 20.20 -6.04
N PHE A 156 -3.47 20.75 -4.94
CA PHE A 156 -2.51 21.87 -4.97
C PHE A 156 -1.10 21.46 -5.38
N ARG A 157 -0.64 20.28 -4.94
CA ARG A 157 0.72 19.80 -5.21
C ARG A 157 0.85 19.18 -6.61
N PHE A 158 -0.21 18.55 -7.08
CA PHE A 158 -0.29 17.81 -8.32
C PHE A 158 -1.49 18.25 -9.17
N GLU A 159 -1.76 17.51 -10.22
CA GLU A 159 -2.92 17.72 -11.08
C GLU A 159 -4.16 17.02 -10.53
N TRP A 160 -5.37 17.55 -10.82
CA TRP A 160 -6.64 17.01 -10.34
C TRP A 160 -6.88 15.52 -10.70
N LYS A 161 -6.33 15.05 -11.84
CA LYS A 161 -6.42 13.62 -12.22
C LYS A 161 -5.58 12.73 -11.31
N MET A 162 -4.44 13.24 -10.80
CA MET A 162 -3.65 12.55 -9.79
C MET A 162 -4.41 12.50 -8.47
N ALA A 163 -5.11 13.58 -8.09
CA ALA A 163 -5.96 13.59 -6.91
C ALA A 163 -7.07 12.53 -6.99
N ILE A 164 -7.77 12.43 -8.12
CA ILE A 164 -8.78 11.38 -8.33
C ILE A 164 -8.16 9.98 -8.20
N ALA A 165 -7.02 9.72 -8.84
CA ALA A 165 -6.38 8.41 -8.77
C ALA A 165 -5.94 8.04 -7.34
N ALA A 166 -5.45 9.01 -6.56
CA ALA A 166 -5.11 8.81 -5.15
C ALA A 166 -6.35 8.52 -4.29
N ILE A 167 -7.44 9.28 -4.46
CA ILE A 167 -8.69 9.05 -3.72
C ILE A 167 -9.30 7.68 -4.03
N VAL A 168 -9.26 7.25 -5.30
CA VAL A 168 -9.70 5.89 -5.68
C VAL A 168 -8.88 4.83 -4.97
N ALA A 169 -7.56 5.00 -4.87
CA ALA A 169 -6.69 4.08 -4.15
C ALA A 169 -6.96 4.10 -2.62
N LEU A 170 -7.12 5.27 -2.02
CA LEU A 170 -7.46 5.38 -0.59
C LEU A 170 -8.81 4.73 -0.26
N PHE A 171 -9.80 4.91 -1.13
CA PHE A 171 -11.11 4.27 -0.94
C PHE A 171 -11.02 2.75 -1.09
N HIS A 172 -10.24 2.27 -2.06
CA HIS A 172 -9.93 0.85 -2.21
C HIS A 172 -9.29 0.26 -0.95
N ASP A 173 -8.30 0.96 -0.37
CA ASP A 173 -7.60 0.51 0.84
C ASP A 173 -8.54 0.46 2.06
N LEU A 174 -9.37 1.48 2.21
CA LEU A 174 -10.36 1.54 3.29
C LEU A 174 -11.35 0.37 3.21
N VAL A 175 -11.91 0.13 2.01
CA VAL A 175 -12.92 -0.94 1.82
C VAL A 175 -12.29 -2.32 2.02
N ILE A 176 -11.08 -2.57 1.54
CA ILE A 176 -10.43 -3.86 1.73
C ILE A 176 -10.04 -4.06 3.19
N THR A 177 -9.48 -3.06 3.85
CA THR A 177 -9.11 -3.17 5.26
C THR A 177 -10.34 -3.44 6.14
N ALA A 178 -11.42 -2.69 5.95
CA ALA A 178 -12.67 -2.93 6.66
C ALA A 178 -13.28 -4.30 6.32
N GLY A 179 -13.22 -4.71 5.05
CA GLY A 179 -13.70 -6.03 4.61
C GLY A 179 -12.92 -7.19 5.24
N VAL A 180 -11.59 -7.06 5.39
CA VAL A 180 -10.78 -8.06 6.09
C VAL A 180 -11.16 -8.15 7.56
N TYR A 181 -11.44 -7.02 8.22
CA TYR A 181 -11.96 -7.00 9.60
C TYR A 181 -13.26 -7.77 9.71
N ALA A 182 -14.21 -7.50 8.82
CA ALA A 182 -15.50 -8.22 8.81
C ALA A 182 -15.32 -9.73 8.55
N LEU A 183 -14.44 -10.11 7.61
CA LEU A 183 -14.19 -11.52 7.27
C LEU A 183 -13.51 -12.30 8.40
N VAL A 184 -12.63 -11.67 9.16
CA VAL A 184 -11.91 -12.29 10.28
C VAL A 184 -12.73 -12.21 11.58
N GLY A 185 -13.78 -11.36 11.64
CA GLY A 185 -14.61 -11.16 12.81
C GLY A 185 -13.92 -10.40 13.96
N ARG A 186 -12.82 -9.68 13.64
CA ARG A 186 -12.13 -8.87 14.64
C ARG A 186 -12.93 -7.66 15.05
N GLU A 187 -12.79 -7.29 16.31
CA GLU A 187 -13.46 -6.15 16.89
C GLU A 187 -12.90 -4.83 16.38
N VAL A 188 -13.78 -3.91 16.00
CA VAL A 188 -13.43 -2.54 15.65
C VAL A 188 -13.44 -1.69 16.89
N THR A 189 -12.27 -1.24 17.31
CA THR A 189 -12.05 -0.40 18.50
C THR A 189 -11.59 1.01 18.07
N PRO A 190 -11.53 2.00 18.98
CA PRO A 190 -10.95 3.31 18.67
C PRO A 190 -9.52 3.22 18.15
N GLU A 191 -8.73 2.27 18.63
CA GLU A 191 -7.36 2.00 18.16
C GLU A 191 -7.36 1.54 16.71
N THR A 192 -8.35 0.73 16.31
CA THR A 192 -8.54 0.34 14.90
C THR A 192 -8.78 1.55 14.00
N VAL A 193 -9.59 2.52 14.45
CA VAL A 193 -9.84 3.77 13.70
C VAL A 193 -8.57 4.61 13.57
N ILE A 194 -7.79 4.72 14.65
CA ILE A 194 -6.50 5.42 14.64
C ILE A 194 -5.55 4.73 13.66
N ALA A 195 -5.49 3.39 13.67
CA ALA A 195 -4.72 2.60 12.72
C ALA A 195 -5.15 2.89 11.28
N ILE A 196 -6.45 2.87 10.98
CA ILE A 196 -6.99 3.15 9.64
C ILE A 196 -6.56 4.54 9.15
N LEU A 197 -6.71 5.58 9.97
CA LEU A 197 -6.27 6.94 9.59
C LEU A 197 -4.75 6.99 9.34
N THR A 198 -3.97 6.28 10.15
CA THR A 198 -2.51 6.17 9.98
C THR A 198 -2.14 5.46 8.68
N ILE A 199 -2.82 4.37 8.35
CA ILE A 199 -2.65 3.60 7.11
C ILE A 199 -2.95 4.46 5.89
N LEU A 200 -4.05 5.21 5.91
CA LEU A 200 -4.41 6.09 4.80
C LEU A 200 -3.32 7.15 4.56
N GLY A 201 -2.72 7.69 5.62
CA GLY A 201 -1.58 8.60 5.52
C GLY A 201 -0.34 7.92 4.94
N TYR A 202 -0.05 6.69 5.35
CA TYR A 202 1.06 5.90 4.84
C TYR A 202 0.90 5.54 3.36
N SER A 203 -0.27 5.01 2.97
CA SER A 203 -0.61 4.68 1.58
C SER A 203 -0.50 5.91 0.66
N LEU A 204 -0.98 7.06 1.17
CA LEU A 204 -0.86 8.31 0.46
C LEU A 204 0.60 8.71 0.23
N TYR A 205 1.47 8.55 1.22
CA TYR A 205 2.89 8.89 1.08
C TYR A 205 3.53 8.11 -0.08
N ASP A 206 3.27 6.82 -0.20
CA ASP A 206 3.79 5.99 -1.27
C ASP A 206 3.23 6.41 -2.64
N THR A 207 1.91 6.68 -2.71
CA THR A 207 1.26 7.20 -3.92
C THR A 207 1.84 8.55 -4.35
N VAL A 208 2.12 9.47 -3.41
CA VAL A 208 2.75 10.77 -3.68
C VAL A 208 4.14 10.62 -4.26
N VAL A 209 4.96 9.70 -3.74
CA VAL A 209 6.31 9.41 -4.27
C VAL A 209 6.24 8.90 -5.70
N ILE A 210 5.31 8.00 -6.01
CA ILE A 210 5.07 7.51 -7.37
C ILE A 210 4.65 8.66 -8.29
N PHE A 211 3.69 9.48 -7.86
CA PHE A 211 3.17 10.59 -8.66
C PHE A 211 4.19 11.70 -8.89
N ASP A 212 5.05 11.97 -7.93
CA ASP A 212 6.15 12.91 -8.09
C ASP A 212 7.12 12.44 -9.19
N LYS A 213 7.47 11.16 -9.19
CA LYS A 213 8.32 10.58 -10.25
C LYS A 213 7.62 10.55 -11.61
N VAL A 214 6.33 10.27 -11.65
CA VAL A 214 5.53 10.33 -12.89
C VAL A 214 5.48 11.77 -13.42
N LYS A 215 5.29 12.75 -12.54
CA LYS A 215 5.27 14.18 -12.90
C LYS A 215 6.62 14.60 -13.46
N GLU A 216 7.71 14.32 -12.77
CA GLU A 216 9.09 14.59 -13.24
C GLU A 216 9.33 14.03 -14.65
N ASN A 217 9.02 12.75 -14.85
CA ASN A 217 9.21 12.08 -16.13
C ASN A 217 8.26 12.60 -17.24
N SER A 218 7.06 13.08 -16.89
CA SER A 218 6.08 13.64 -17.83
C SER A 218 6.48 14.98 -18.43
N GLU A 219 7.43 15.69 -17.80
CA GLU A 219 8.01 16.92 -18.33
C GLU A 219 8.99 16.66 -19.50
N SER A 220 9.54 15.45 -19.60
CA SER A 220 10.40 15.02 -20.68
C SER A 220 9.60 14.62 -21.92
N ALA A 221 9.43 15.56 -22.86
CA ALA A 221 8.73 15.29 -24.12
C ALA A 221 9.38 14.16 -24.94
N THR A 222 10.69 13.98 -24.85
CA THR A 222 11.41 12.90 -25.53
C THR A 222 11.10 11.53 -24.95
N LEU A 223 10.98 11.43 -23.63
CA LEU A 223 10.62 10.19 -22.96
C LEU A 223 9.17 9.78 -23.27
N VAL A 224 8.24 10.74 -23.16
CA VAL A 224 6.83 10.51 -23.52
C VAL A 224 6.67 10.15 -24.99
N ALA A 225 7.45 10.77 -25.90
CA ALA A 225 7.43 10.47 -27.33
C ALA A 225 7.93 9.05 -27.64
N ARG A 226 8.90 8.54 -26.87
CA ARG A 226 9.50 7.22 -27.09
C ARG A 226 8.64 6.10 -26.51
N GLU A 227 8.18 6.25 -25.28
CA GLU A 227 7.50 5.19 -24.50
C GLU A 227 5.97 5.31 -24.52
N GLY A 228 5.42 6.45 -24.96
CA GLY A 228 4.03 6.81 -24.70
C GLY A 228 3.79 7.14 -23.24
N TYR A 229 2.62 7.69 -22.91
CA TYR A 229 2.31 8.05 -21.52
C TYR A 229 2.28 6.82 -20.60
N GLY A 230 1.65 5.72 -21.03
CA GLY A 230 1.59 4.48 -20.25
C GLY A 230 2.97 3.85 -20.01
N GLY A 231 3.84 3.80 -21.02
CA GLY A 231 5.20 3.29 -20.88
C GLY A 231 6.05 4.17 -19.96
N MET A 232 5.90 5.51 -20.05
CA MET A 232 6.57 6.46 -19.16
C MET A 232 6.12 6.27 -17.69
N VAL A 233 4.82 6.05 -17.42
CA VAL A 233 4.32 5.73 -16.07
C VAL A 233 4.91 4.40 -15.59
N ASN A 234 4.97 3.39 -16.46
CA ASN A 234 5.57 2.11 -16.14
C ASN A 234 7.06 2.22 -15.76
N LEU A 235 7.80 3.02 -16.51
CA LEU A 235 9.21 3.32 -16.21
C LEU A 235 9.35 4.03 -14.86
N SER A 236 8.48 5.01 -14.59
CA SER A 236 8.45 5.73 -13.31
C SER A 236 8.21 4.80 -12.13
N LEU A 237 7.28 3.85 -12.26
CA LEU A 237 7.01 2.81 -11.26
C LEU A 237 8.25 1.95 -11.00
N ASN A 238 8.89 1.45 -12.06
CA ASN A 238 10.09 0.61 -11.90
C ASN A 238 11.22 1.35 -11.17
N HIS A 239 11.39 2.66 -11.40
CA HIS A 239 12.40 3.47 -10.71
C HIS A 239 12.14 3.63 -9.20
N VAL A 240 10.89 3.66 -8.77
CA VAL A 240 10.56 3.85 -7.34
C VAL A 240 10.17 2.56 -6.63
N LEU A 241 10.02 1.45 -7.35
CA LEU A 241 9.52 0.17 -6.84
C LEU A 241 10.28 -0.31 -5.61
N MET A 242 11.62 -0.33 -5.67
CA MET A 242 12.44 -0.79 -4.55
C MET A 242 12.34 0.11 -3.33
N ARG A 243 12.17 1.41 -3.53
CA ARG A 243 11.92 2.35 -2.44
C ARG A 243 10.59 2.04 -1.76
N SER A 244 9.52 1.86 -2.53
CA SER A 244 8.19 1.51 -2.03
C SER A 244 8.20 0.19 -1.25
N VAL A 245 8.82 -0.86 -1.81
CA VAL A 245 8.94 -2.17 -1.15
C VAL A 245 9.75 -2.07 0.14
N ASN A 246 10.89 -1.37 0.12
CA ASN A 246 11.76 -1.25 1.30
C ASN A 246 11.08 -0.44 2.42
N THR A 247 10.38 0.66 2.09
CA THR A 247 9.65 1.45 3.08
C THR A 247 8.53 0.63 3.72
N SER A 248 7.77 -0.12 2.93
CA SER A 248 6.70 -0.99 3.44
C SER A 248 7.26 -2.11 4.32
N LEU A 249 8.34 -2.75 3.90
CA LEU A 249 8.97 -3.81 4.69
C LEU A 249 9.49 -3.28 6.03
N THR A 250 10.08 -2.07 6.05
CA THR A 250 10.57 -1.43 7.28
C THR A 250 9.45 -1.16 8.28
N VAL A 251 8.24 -0.87 7.82
CA VAL A 251 7.05 -0.68 8.67
C VAL A 251 6.43 -2.02 9.06
N LEU A 252 6.32 -2.97 8.12
CA LEU A 252 5.70 -4.26 8.37
C LEU A 252 6.48 -5.11 9.39
N LEU A 253 7.82 -5.01 9.43
CA LEU A 253 8.64 -5.77 10.38
C LEU A 253 8.29 -5.47 11.86
N PRO A 254 8.34 -4.21 12.34
CA PRO A 254 7.96 -3.91 13.73
C PRO A 254 6.47 -4.13 14.00
N VAL A 255 5.59 -3.88 13.03
CA VAL A 255 4.15 -4.15 13.15
C VAL A 255 3.88 -5.64 13.32
N THR A 256 4.58 -6.48 12.55
CA THR A 256 4.50 -7.95 12.70
C THR A 256 5.00 -8.39 14.10
N ALA A 257 6.12 -7.83 14.56
CA ALA A 257 6.60 -8.12 15.90
C ALA A 257 5.58 -7.71 16.98
N LEU A 258 4.95 -6.54 16.82
CA LEU A 258 3.91 -6.06 17.73
C LEU A 258 2.67 -6.98 17.73
N LEU A 259 2.29 -7.53 16.56
CA LEU A 259 1.17 -8.45 16.44
C LEU A 259 1.39 -9.75 17.22
N PHE A 260 2.62 -10.29 17.21
CA PHE A 260 2.92 -11.56 17.88
C PHE A 260 3.38 -11.42 19.33
N LEU A 261 4.02 -10.30 19.67
CA LEU A 261 4.66 -10.07 20.98
C LEU A 261 3.96 -8.99 21.80
N GLY A 262 2.99 -8.26 21.22
CA GLY A 262 2.24 -7.21 21.91
C GLY A 262 1.13 -7.78 22.80
N GLY A 263 0.68 -6.97 23.78
CA GLY A 263 -0.53 -7.26 24.55
C GLY A 263 -1.80 -7.14 23.69
N GLU A 264 -2.93 -7.64 24.17
CA GLU A 264 -4.19 -7.77 23.41
C GLU A 264 -4.63 -6.47 22.71
N THR A 265 -4.68 -5.36 23.43
CA THR A 265 -5.04 -4.04 22.85
C THR A 265 -4.13 -3.62 21.68
N LEU A 266 -2.84 -3.96 21.77
CA LEU A 266 -1.87 -3.65 20.72
C LEU A 266 -1.97 -4.59 19.52
N LYS A 267 -2.46 -5.81 19.71
CA LYS A 267 -2.64 -6.80 18.62
C LYS A 267 -3.68 -6.34 17.61
N ASP A 268 -4.79 -5.76 18.05
CA ASP A 268 -5.83 -5.25 17.15
C ASP A 268 -5.34 -4.05 16.34
N PHE A 269 -4.65 -3.13 16.99
CA PHE A 269 -3.97 -2.03 16.31
C PHE A 269 -2.92 -2.54 15.30
N ALA A 270 -2.08 -3.49 15.70
CA ALA A 270 -1.05 -4.06 14.85
C ALA A 270 -1.65 -4.84 13.66
N PHE A 271 -2.73 -5.58 13.87
CA PHE A 271 -3.44 -6.28 12.81
C PHE A 271 -3.98 -5.30 11.75
N ALA A 272 -4.65 -4.22 12.19
CA ALA A 272 -5.10 -3.17 11.28
C ALA A 272 -3.95 -2.61 10.45
N LEU A 273 -2.84 -2.23 11.11
CA LEU A 273 -1.65 -1.72 10.42
C LEU A 273 -1.05 -2.73 9.45
N LEU A 274 -0.95 -4.01 9.83
CA LEU A 274 -0.40 -5.06 8.97
C LEU A 274 -1.19 -5.19 7.66
N VAL A 275 -2.51 -5.34 7.80
CA VAL A 275 -3.42 -5.45 6.66
C VAL A 275 -3.37 -4.18 5.81
N GLY A 276 -3.54 -3.03 6.44
CA GLY A 276 -3.69 -1.77 5.73
C GLY A 276 -2.41 -1.29 5.05
N VAL A 277 -1.23 -1.45 5.66
CA VAL A 277 0.06 -1.14 5.01
C VAL A 277 0.30 -2.09 3.83
N GLY A 278 -0.02 -3.38 3.98
CA GLY A 278 0.08 -4.35 2.89
C GLY A 278 -0.83 -3.98 1.71
N VAL A 279 -2.10 -3.66 1.98
CA VAL A 279 -3.08 -3.22 0.97
C VAL A 279 -2.67 -1.89 0.35
N GLY A 280 -2.21 -0.90 1.14
CA GLY A 280 -1.77 0.42 0.67
C GLY A 280 -0.54 0.34 -0.25
N THR A 281 0.42 -0.53 0.09
CA THR A 281 1.58 -0.79 -0.78
C THR A 281 1.14 -1.39 -2.12
N TYR A 282 0.22 -2.35 -2.07
CA TYR A 282 -0.37 -2.93 -3.28
C TYR A 282 -1.10 -1.87 -4.10
N SER A 283 -1.99 -1.10 -3.48
CA SER A 283 -2.86 -0.16 -4.18
C SER A 283 -2.11 1.00 -4.84
N SER A 284 -1.07 1.53 -4.21
CA SER A 284 -0.24 2.61 -4.76
C SER A 284 0.39 2.21 -6.10
N ILE A 285 0.86 0.98 -6.22
CA ILE A 285 1.53 0.46 -7.42
C ILE A 285 0.51 -0.07 -8.44
N PHE A 286 -0.45 -0.87 -8.00
CA PHE A 286 -1.32 -1.66 -8.88
C PHE A 286 -2.71 -1.05 -9.12
N VAL A 287 -3.08 0.00 -8.36
CA VAL A 287 -4.35 0.71 -8.52
C VAL A 287 -4.10 2.18 -8.87
N ALA A 288 -3.44 2.97 -8.02
CA ALA A 288 -3.29 4.41 -8.21
C ALA A 288 -2.57 4.76 -9.53
N ALA A 289 -1.42 4.15 -9.79
CA ALA A 289 -0.64 4.44 -10.99
C ALA A 289 -1.31 3.95 -12.29
N PRO A 290 -1.90 2.74 -12.38
CA PRO A 290 -2.69 2.35 -13.55
C PRO A 290 -3.94 3.18 -13.77
N VAL A 291 -4.67 3.59 -12.72
CA VAL A 291 -5.81 4.51 -12.82
C VAL A 291 -5.35 5.84 -13.39
N LEU A 292 -4.25 6.41 -12.89
CA LEU A 292 -3.65 7.63 -13.42
C LEU A 292 -3.28 7.47 -14.91
N ALA A 293 -2.65 6.35 -15.28
CA ALA A 293 -2.28 6.08 -16.67
C ALA A 293 -3.49 6.04 -17.60
N VAL A 294 -4.63 5.51 -17.15
CA VAL A 294 -5.88 5.51 -17.90
C VAL A 294 -6.49 6.92 -18.01
N LEU A 295 -6.50 7.69 -16.92
CA LEU A 295 -7.10 9.03 -16.89
C LEU A 295 -6.31 10.05 -17.72
N LYS A 296 -4.97 10.00 -17.67
CA LYS A 296 -4.10 10.94 -18.38
C LYS A 296 -3.68 10.47 -19.76
N GLY A 297 -3.59 9.18 -20.01
CA GLY A 297 -3.21 8.64 -21.32
C GLY A 297 -4.15 9.04 -22.46
N ARG A 298 -5.38 9.48 -22.14
CA ARG A 298 -6.37 9.99 -23.12
C ARG A 298 -6.25 11.50 -23.38
N GLU A 299 -5.31 12.20 -22.75
CA GLU A 299 -5.13 13.64 -22.99
C GLU A 299 -4.59 13.94 -24.38
N GLN A 300 -5.16 14.94 -25.04
CA GLN A 300 -4.76 15.36 -26.40
C GLN A 300 -3.27 15.69 -26.49
N ARG A 301 -2.70 16.27 -25.43
CA ARG A 301 -1.27 16.59 -25.35
C ARG A 301 -0.40 15.36 -25.59
N PHE A 302 -0.67 14.27 -24.90
CA PHE A 302 0.12 13.03 -25.00
C PHE A 302 -0.15 12.29 -26.31
N ALA A 303 -1.40 12.27 -26.77
CA ALA A 303 -1.77 11.73 -28.08
C ALA A 303 -1.04 12.47 -29.22
N GLN A 304 -0.94 13.80 -29.16
CA GLN A 304 -0.21 14.59 -30.16
C GLN A 304 1.30 14.34 -30.12
N ILE A 305 1.89 14.20 -28.92
CA ILE A 305 3.33 13.88 -28.79
C ILE A 305 3.60 12.52 -29.42
N GLN A 306 2.78 11.52 -29.12
CA GLN A 306 2.89 10.18 -29.68
C GLN A 306 2.76 10.20 -31.22
N ALA A 307 1.71 10.81 -31.74
CA ALA A 307 1.48 10.91 -33.19
C ALA A 307 2.63 11.63 -33.94
N ARG A 308 3.28 12.63 -33.31
CA ARG A 308 4.46 13.29 -33.87
C ARG A 308 5.68 12.36 -33.87
N SER A 309 5.85 11.57 -32.84
CA SER A 309 6.92 10.58 -32.73
C SER A 309 6.78 9.51 -33.80
N ASP A 310 5.57 8.94 -33.94
CA ASP A 310 5.27 7.90 -34.92
C ASP A 310 5.55 8.38 -36.36
N ARG A 311 5.06 9.58 -36.70
CA ARG A 311 5.35 10.21 -38.01
C ARG A 311 6.85 10.48 -38.25
N ARG A 312 7.62 10.74 -37.18
CA ARG A 312 9.06 10.97 -37.28
C ARG A 312 9.80 9.65 -37.48
N SER A 313 9.40 8.59 -36.81
CA SER A 313 9.99 7.26 -36.98
C SER A 313 9.68 6.68 -38.35
N GLU A 314 8.48 6.88 -38.90
CA GLU A 314 8.11 6.50 -40.27
C GLU A 314 8.92 7.24 -41.35
N ARG A 315 9.23 8.50 -41.09
CA ARG A 315 10.04 9.32 -42.04
C ARG A 315 11.55 9.12 -41.91
N ALA A 316 12.03 8.52 -40.83
CA ALA A 316 13.47 8.35 -40.58
C ALA A 316 14.16 7.46 -41.63
N PRO A 317 13.61 6.30 -42.07
CA PRO A 317 14.23 5.48 -43.10
C PRO A 317 14.29 6.20 -44.47
N ALA A 318 13.19 6.83 -44.88
CA ALA A 318 13.17 7.58 -46.15
C ALA A 318 14.16 8.76 -46.17
N ARG A 319 14.41 9.39 -45.03
CA ARG A 319 15.39 10.47 -44.91
C ARG A 319 16.83 9.95 -44.86
N ALA A 320 17.06 8.74 -44.33
CA ALA A 320 18.33 8.07 -44.36
C ALA A 320 18.71 7.68 -45.80
N GLU A 321 17.77 7.09 -46.55
CA GLU A 321 17.94 6.76 -47.98
C GLU A 321 18.22 8.01 -48.85
N ALA A 322 17.42 9.08 -48.66
CA ALA A 322 17.63 10.34 -49.37
C ALA A 322 18.98 11.03 -49.05
N SER A 323 19.49 10.85 -47.81
CA SER A 323 20.79 11.40 -47.42
C SER A 323 21.96 10.55 -47.96
N GLU A 324 21.75 9.28 -48.23
CA GLU A 324 22.70 8.36 -48.84
C GLU A 324 22.82 8.59 -50.35
N GLU A 325 21.70 8.90 -51.01
CA GLU A 325 21.70 9.32 -52.45
C GLU A 325 22.35 10.67 -52.67
N LEU A 326 22.28 11.61 -51.73
CA LEU A 326 22.90 12.94 -51.81
C LEU A 326 24.40 12.95 -51.46
N GLN A 327 25.01 11.83 -51.10
CA GLN A 327 26.46 11.76 -50.92
C GLN A 327 27.15 11.76 -52.27
N PRO A 328 28.07 12.72 -52.55
CA PRO A 328 28.77 12.77 -53.83
C PRO A 328 29.56 11.48 -54.07
N ALA A 329 29.51 10.99 -55.29
CA ALA A 329 30.11 9.72 -55.73
C ALA A 329 31.60 9.56 -55.35
N SER A 330 32.30 10.68 -55.11
CA SER A 330 33.69 10.71 -54.63
C SER A 330 33.91 10.07 -53.25
N ARG A 331 32.87 10.02 -52.36
CA ARG A 331 32.97 9.36 -51.06
C ARG A 331 32.64 7.87 -51.11
N ARG A 332 31.83 7.42 -52.08
CA ARG A 332 31.53 5.99 -52.28
C ARG A 332 32.77 5.22 -52.81
N ALA A 333 33.60 5.87 -53.61
CA ALA A 333 34.81 5.25 -54.16
C ALA A 333 35.94 5.05 -53.12
N SER A 334 35.96 5.82 -52.04
CA SER A 334 37.00 5.72 -51.01
C SER A 334 36.76 4.58 -49.97
N ALA A 335 35.59 4.00 -49.92
CA ALA A 335 35.26 2.94 -48.97
C ALA A 335 35.59 1.53 -49.47
N THR A 336 35.87 1.37 -50.77
CA THR A 336 36.08 0.04 -51.39
C THR A 336 37.54 -0.25 -51.78
N THR A 337 38.46 0.71 -51.58
CA THR A 337 39.89 0.51 -51.93
C THR A 337 40.65 0.20 -50.60
N THR A 338 40.74 -1.05 -50.25
CA THR A 338 41.75 -1.56 -49.31
C THR A 338 43.11 -1.52 -50.02
N LEU A 339 43.88 -0.43 -49.82
CA LEU A 339 45.28 -0.38 -50.20
C LEU A 339 46.10 -1.33 -49.32
N PRO A 340 47.00 -2.15 -49.88
CA PRO A 340 47.89 -3.00 -49.09
C PRO A 340 48.87 -2.11 -48.32
N THR A 341 48.98 -2.39 -47.00
CA THR A 341 49.88 -1.69 -46.07
C THR A 341 51.35 -1.94 -46.48
N PRO A 342 52.17 -0.88 -46.75
CA PRO A 342 53.60 -1.07 -46.90
C PRO A 342 54.24 -1.39 -45.55
N ALA A 343 55.02 -2.47 -45.52
CA ALA A 343 55.84 -2.84 -44.34
C ALA A 343 56.92 -1.78 -44.09
N GLY A 344 57.04 -1.32 -42.83
CA GLY A 344 58.23 -0.72 -42.31
C GLY A 344 58.27 0.80 -42.16
N VAL A 345 57.63 1.34 -41.13
CA VAL A 345 58.00 2.61 -40.49
C VAL A 345 58.05 2.44 -38.97
N PRO A 346 59.11 2.80 -38.26
CA PRO A 346 59.25 2.62 -36.81
C PRO A 346 58.29 3.59 -36.07
N ARG A 347 57.51 3.03 -35.13
CA ARG A 347 56.64 3.81 -34.23
C ARG A 347 57.45 4.74 -33.35
N ALA A 348 57.28 6.04 -33.47
CA ALA A 348 57.76 7.04 -32.54
C ALA A 348 57.18 6.78 -31.10
N ARG A 349 58.06 6.70 -30.10
CA ARG A 349 57.68 6.52 -28.68
C ARG A 349 56.89 7.73 -28.17
N LYS A 350 55.70 7.48 -27.62
CA LYS A 350 54.93 8.48 -26.88
C LYS A 350 55.70 8.90 -25.60
N PRO A 351 55.76 10.20 -25.25
CA PRO A 351 56.42 10.66 -24.06
C PRO A 351 55.66 10.23 -22.80
N LYS A 352 56.38 9.70 -21.77
CA LYS A 352 55.86 9.34 -20.47
C LYS A 352 55.36 10.58 -19.72
N LYS A 353 54.11 10.58 -19.30
CA LYS A 353 53.55 11.59 -18.39
C LYS A 353 54.25 11.51 -17.03
N LYS A 354 54.82 12.65 -16.55
CA LYS A 354 55.37 12.80 -15.19
C LYS A 354 54.29 12.71 -14.12
N PRO A 355 54.60 12.12 -12.94
CA PRO A 355 53.66 12.03 -11.85
C PRO A 355 53.42 13.40 -11.19
N ARG A 356 52.18 13.71 -10.90
CA ARG A 356 51.73 14.94 -10.27
C ARG A 356 52.03 14.91 -8.77
N ALA A 357 52.84 15.84 -8.27
CA ALA A 357 53.25 15.97 -6.89
C ALA A 357 52.02 16.18 -5.95
N LYS A 358 51.97 15.43 -4.84
CA LYS A 358 51.01 15.61 -3.74
C LYS A 358 51.25 16.96 -3.06
N ARG A 359 50.29 17.85 -3.11
CA ARG A 359 50.25 19.10 -2.36
C ARG A 359 49.83 18.77 -0.91
N LYS A 360 50.73 18.88 0.05
CA LYS A 360 50.46 18.85 1.50
C LYS A 360 49.57 20.06 1.85
N LYS A 361 48.46 19.81 2.53
CA LYS A 361 47.76 20.84 3.29
C LYS A 361 48.36 20.94 4.66
N GLY A 362 48.75 22.15 5.03
CA GLY A 362 48.88 22.61 6.40
C GLY A 362 47.55 23.10 6.92
#